data_7d52f4d651894dc46499af3f55c30d91
#
_entry.id   7d52f4d651894dc46499af3f55c30d91
#
_cell.length_a   1.000
_cell.length_b   1.000
_cell.length_c   1.000
_cell.angle_alpha   90.00
_cell.angle_beta   90.00
_cell.angle_gamma   90.00
#
_symmetry.space_group_name_H-M   'P 1'
#
loop_
_entity.id
_entity.type
_entity.pdbx_description
1 polymer ?
#
loop_
_entity_poly.entity_id
_entity_poly.type
_entity_poly.pdbx_seq_one_letter_code
_entity_poly.pdbx_strand_id
1 'polypeptide(L)'
;MSIARIVLGLSLAAFATGAAAQDRRPDYGPSIDLTAAKKVAAGIIAECQKNSWNVAVAVVDTHGYLVYFERMENTQYASIDIAIGKAKAAATYRRPTRAFADVINKGGPATATLPGVFASPGGLPVMVDGKVIGAAGVSGVTGDQDEQCAKAGL
;
A
#
# COMPACT_ATOMS: atom_id res chain seq x y z
N MET A 1 -19.78 71.31 27.46
CA MET A 1 -19.92 69.95 27.96
C MET A 1 -19.94 68.99 26.75
N SER A 2 -18.83 68.32 26.48
CA SER A 2 -18.65 67.46 25.29
C SER A 2 -18.66 66.01 25.74
N ILE A 3 -19.63 65.23 25.24
CA ILE A 3 -19.79 63.83 25.60
C ILE A 3 -19.02 63.01 24.58
N ALA A 4 -17.89 62.41 25.01
CA ALA A 4 -17.12 61.49 24.20
C ALA A 4 -17.83 60.11 24.13
N ARG A 5 -18.18 59.66 22.89
CA ARG A 5 -18.73 58.34 22.63
C ARG A 5 -17.56 57.37 22.44
N ILE A 6 -17.40 56.46 23.40
CA ILE A 6 -16.47 55.33 23.27
C ILE A 6 -17.15 54.26 22.42
N VAL A 7 -16.61 53.99 21.23
CA VAL A 7 -17.02 52.85 20.38
C VAL A 7 -16.13 51.69 20.74
N LEU A 8 -16.73 50.69 21.41
CA LEU A 8 -16.06 49.42 21.74
C LEU A 8 -16.12 48.51 20.51
N GLY A 9 -15.01 48.40 19.78
CA GLY A 9 -14.90 47.52 18.65
C GLY A 9 -14.73 46.05 19.12
N LEU A 10 -15.74 45.24 18.89
CA LEU A 10 -15.69 43.78 19.13
C LEU A 10 -14.94 43.12 17.95
N SER A 11 -13.67 42.75 18.15
CA SER A 11 -12.89 41.99 17.18
C SER A 11 -13.31 40.52 17.26
N LEU A 12 -14.06 40.03 16.27
CA LEU A 12 -14.39 38.62 16.12
C LEU A 12 -13.14 37.89 15.56
N ALA A 13 -12.39 37.20 16.42
CA ALA A 13 -11.33 36.31 15.99
C ALA A 13 -11.95 35.04 15.38
N ALA A 14 -11.91 34.92 14.06
CA ALA A 14 -12.30 33.69 13.36
C ALA A 14 -11.23 32.62 13.61
N PHE A 15 -11.52 31.65 14.48
CA PHE A 15 -10.75 30.44 14.60
C PHE A 15 -11.00 29.59 13.36
N ALA A 16 -10.08 29.62 12.37
CA ALA A 16 -10.02 28.64 11.31
C ALA A 16 -9.58 27.30 11.92
N THR A 17 -10.54 26.44 12.26
CA THR A 17 -10.27 25.04 12.57
C THR A 17 -9.80 24.39 11.27
N GLY A 18 -8.49 24.28 11.09
CA GLY A 18 -7.89 23.44 10.05
C GLY A 18 -8.33 21.99 10.30
N ALA A 19 -9.37 21.54 9.58
CA ALA A 19 -9.69 20.12 9.53
C ALA A 19 -8.45 19.43 8.97
N ALA A 20 -7.75 18.65 9.80
CA ALA A 20 -6.68 17.78 9.34
C ALA A 20 -7.25 16.92 8.23
N ALA A 21 -6.66 17.00 7.02
CA ALA A 21 -7.11 16.19 5.89
C ALA A 21 -7.03 14.72 6.31
N GLN A 22 -8.18 14.07 6.45
CA GLN A 22 -8.25 12.65 6.75
C GLN A 22 -7.49 11.92 5.64
N ASP A 23 -6.54 11.04 6.01
CA ASP A 23 -5.77 10.20 5.07
C ASP A 23 -6.76 9.31 4.27
N ARG A 24 -7.27 9.88 3.18
CA ARG A 24 -8.31 9.26 2.36
C ARG A 24 -7.70 8.15 1.53
N ARG A 25 -8.13 6.92 1.81
CA ARG A 25 -7.73 5.77 1.00
C ARG A 25 -8.33 5.87 -0.40
N PRO A 26 -7.60 5.45 -1.46
CA PRO A 26 -8.17 5.39 -2.80
C PRO A 26 -9.40 4.48 -2.83
N ASP A 27 -10.38 4.80 -3.67
CA ASP A 27 -11.55 3.95 -3.85
C ASP A 27 -11.19 2.69 -4.64
N TYR A 28 -12.04 1.65 -4.58
CA TYR A 28 -11.90 0.48 -5.43
C TYR A 28 -12.43 0.74 -6.83
N GLY A 29 -11.71 0.23 -7.83
CA GLY A 29 -12.16 0.11 -9.22
C GLY A 29 -12.60 -1.32 -9.56
N PRO A 30 -12.84 -1.60 -10.85
CA PRO A 30 -13.02 -2.98 -11.33
C PRO A 30 -11.79 -3.82 -11.01
N SER A 31 -12.00 -5.09 -10.63
CA SER A 31 -10.90 -6.01 -10.33
C SER A 31 -10.02 -6.25 -11.56
N ILE A 32 -8.70 -6.36 -11.32
CA ILE A 32 -7.69 -6.70 -12.32
C ILE A 32 -8.01 -8.05 -12.98
N ASP A 33 -7.91 -8.11 -14.29
CA ASP A 33 -8.03 -9.36 -15.04
C ASP A 33 -6.70 -10.14 -15.11
N LEU A 34 -6.76 -11.38 -15.59
CA LEU A 34 -5.59 -12.25 -15.69
C LEU A 34 -4.52 -11.70 -16.63
N THR A 35 -4.89 -11.02 -17.71
CA THR A 35 -3.95 -10.46 -18.69
C THR A 35 -3.14 -9.33 -18.07
N ALA A 36 -3.81 -8.41 -17.39
CA ALA A 36 -3.16 -7.32 -16.67
C ALA A 36 -2.32 -7.85 -15.49
N ALA A 37 -2.82 -8.84 -14.75
CA ALA A 37 -2.10 -9.47 -13.65
C ALA A 37 -0.78 -10.11 -14.11
N LYS A 38 -0.78 -10.82 -15.24
CA LYS A 38 0.44 -11.37 -15.86
C LYS A 38 1.43 -10.29 -16.27
N LYS A 39 0.93 -9.16 -16.82
CA LYS A 39 1.79 -8.03 -17.21
C LYS A 39 2.47 -7.41 -15.99
N VAL A 40 1.73 -7.19 -14.90
CA VAL A 40 2.28 -6.72 -13.62
C VAL A 40 3.36 -7.66 -13.12
N ALA A 41 3.07 -8.97 -13.05
CA ALA A 41 4.04 -9.96 -12.58
C ALA A 41 5.30 -10.01 -13.45
N ALA A 42 5.17 -9.94 -14.78
CA ALA A 42 6.30 -9.95 -15.70
C ALA A 42 7.23 -8.73 -15.48
N GLY A 43 6.69 -7.53 -15.24
CA GLY A 43 7.48 -6.34 -14.89
C GLY A 43 8.25 -6.50 -13.59
N ILE A 44 7.59 -7.06 -12.56
CA ILE A 44 8.21 -7.36 -11.26
C ILE A 44 9.37 -8.35 -11.43
N ILE A 45 9.13 -9.47 -12.11
CA ILE A 45 10.14 -10.51 -12.32
C ILE A 45 11.32 -9.98 -13.12
N ALA A 46 11.08 -9.20 -14.17
CA ALA A 46 12.14 -8.60 -14.96
C ALA A 46 13.07 -7.71 -14.12
N GLU A 47 12.52 -6.92 -13.21
CA GLU A 47 13.33 -6.10 -12.30
C GLU A 47 14.13 -6.96 -11.31
N CYS A 48 13.51 -7.96 -10.71
CA CYS A 48 14.20 -8.87 -9.80
C CYS A 48 15.33 -9.63 -10.51
N GLN A 49 15.11 -10.10 -11.75
CA GLN A 49 16.12 -10.79 -12.56
C GLN A 49 17.35 -9.93 -12.85
N LYS A 50 17.16 -8.64 -13.18
CA LYS A 50 18.29 -7.69 -13.38
C LYS A 50 19.22 -7.62 -12.18
N ASN A 51 18.67 -7.80 -10.98
CA ASN A 51 19.40 -7.74 -9.72
C ASN A 51 19.85 -9.13 -9.21
N SER A 52 19.60 -10.20 -9.98
CA SER A 52 19.86 -11.58 -9.58
C SER A 52 19.13 -11.99 -8.29
N TRP A 53 17.91 -11.50 -8.11
CA TRP A 53 17.04 -11.80 -6.96
C TRP A 53 15.97 -12.81 -7.33
N ASN A 54 15.89 -13.90 -6.59
CA ASN A 54 14.87 -14.93 -6.78
C ASN A 54 13.69 -14.68 -5.85
N VAL A 55 12.51 -14.49 -6.41
CA VAL A 55 11.30 -14.09 -5.68
C VAL A 55 10.09 -14.94 -6.06
N ALA A 56 9.10 -14.91 -5.19
CA ALA A 56 7.71 -15.26 -5.48
C ALA A 56 6.91 -13.97 -5.68
N VAL A 57 6.03 -13.96 -6.67
CA VAL A 57 5.14 -12.85 -7.01
C VAL A 57 3.70 -13.33 -6.97
N ALA A 58 2.87 -12.63 -6.22
CA ALA A 58 1.43 -12.84 -6.19
C ALA A 58 0.71 -11.59 -6.67
N VAL A 59 -0.28 -11.74 -7.55
CA VAL A 59 -1.21 -10.67 -7.93
C VAL A 59 -2.61 -11.09 -7.53
N VAL A 60 -3.30 -10.22 -6.78
CA VAL A 60 -4.65 -10.44 -6.27
C VAL A 60 -5.64 -9.41 -6.79
N ASP A 61 -6.92 -9.74 -6.77
CA ASP A 61 -8.03 -8.84 -7.09
C ASP A 61 -8.29 -7.82 -5.96
N THR A 62 -9.32 -6.99 -6.11
CA THR A 62 -9.72 -5.98 -5.09
C THR A 62 -10.17 -6.59 -3.76
N HIS A 63 -10.58 -7.86 -3.74
CA HIS A 63 -11.00 -8.58 -2.54
C HIS A 63 -9.85 -9.36 -1.88
N GLY A 64 -8.68 -9.38 -2.53
CA GLY A 64 -7.51 -10.10 -2.05
C GLY A 64 -7.46 -11.57 -2.47
N TYR A 65 -8.27 -11.98 -3.44
CA TYR A 65 -8.20 -13.33 -4.01
C TYR A 65 -7.15 -13.40 -5.11
N LEU A 66 -6.43 -14.53 -5.14
CA LEU A 66 -5.33 -14.77 -6.07
C LEU A 66 -5.83 -14.83 -7.53
N VAL A 67 -5.25 -13.97 -8.39
CA VAL A 67 -5.49 -13.94 -9.84
C VAL A 67 -4.31 -14.58 -10.59
N TYR A 68 -3.08 -14.28 -10.15
CA TYR A 68 -1.85 -14.83 -10.74
C TYR A 68 -0.78 -15.03 -9.68
N PHE A 69 -0.01 -16.09 -9.85
CA PHE A 69 1.13 -16.39 -8.99
C PHE A 69 2.28 -16.99 -9.80
N GLU A 70 3.49 -16.56 -9.50
CA GLU A 70 4.71 -17.12 -10.07
C GLU A 70 5.81 -17.19 -9.00
N ARG A 71 6.55 -18.30 -8.95
CA ARG A 71 7.72 -18.45 -8.10
C ARG A 71 8.93 -18.78 -8.95
N MET A 72 9.96 -17.94 -8.87
CA MET A 72 11.24 -18.21 -9.52
C MET A 72 11.94 -19.40 -8.87
N GLU A 73 12.81 -20.03 -9.64
CA GLU A 73 13.64 -21.13 -9.15
C GLU A 73 14.51 -20.68 -7.97
N ASN A 74 14.77 -21.60 -7.04
CA ASN A 74 15.56 -21.36 -5.83
C ASN A 74 14.99 -20.30 -4.86
N THR A 75 13.77 -19.79 -5.08
CA THR A 75 13.09 -18.96 -4.08
C THR A 75 12.73 -19.78 -2.85
N GLN A 76 12.99 -19.27 -1.65
CA GLN A 76 12.61 -19.94 -0.41
C GLN A 76 11.11 -20.24 -0.36
N TYR A 77 10.73 -21.40 0.19
CA TYR A 77 9.33 -21.84 0.20
C TYR A 77 8.40 -20.91 0.98
N ALA A 78 8.86 -20.33 2.09
CA ALA A 78 8.07 -19.37 2.87
C ALA A 78 7.60 -18.15 2.05
N SER A 79 8.34 -17.78 0.99
CA SER A 79 7.99 -16.64 0.13
C SER A 79 6.68 -16.81 -0.62
N ILE A 80 6.16 -18.03 -0.77
CA ILE A 80 4.86 -18.31 -1.37
C ILE A 80 3.77 -17.60 -0.54
N ASP A 81 3.65 -17.96 0.72
CA ASP A 81 2.63 -17.42 1.61
C ASP A 81 2.88 -15.93 1.93
N ILE A 82 4.16 -15.53 2.04
CA ILE A 82 4.53 -14.14 2.28
C ILE A 82 4.11 -13.24 1.13
N ALA A 83 4.37 -13.62 -0.13
CA ALA A 83 3.97 -12.84 -1.30
C ALA A 83 2.44 -12.69 -1.37
N ILE A 84 1.70 -13.79 -1.16
CA ILE A 84 0.23 -13.79 -1.13
C ILE A 84 -0.27 -12.90 0.01
N GLY A 85 0.28 -13.03 1.22
CA GLY A 85 -0.09 -12.22 2.39
C GLY A 85 0.15 -10.73 2.17
N LYS A 86 1.29 -10.35 1.60
CA LYS A 86 1.61 -8.95 1.24
C LYS A 86 0.62 -8.40 0.20
N ALA A 87 0.34 -9.15 -0.88
CA ALA A 87 -0.62 -8.75 -1.90
C ALA A 87 -2.01 -8.56 -1.30
N LYS A 88 -2.49 -9.53 -0.52
CA LYS A 88 -3.79 -9.47 0.14
C LYS A 88 -3.92 -8.27 1.07
N ALA A 89 -2.93 -8.03 1.93
CA ALA A 89 -2.92 -6.87 2.81
C ALA A 89 -2.95 -5.55 2.03
N ALA A 90 -2.14 -5.43 0.96
CA ALA A 90 -2.11 -4.22 0.15
C ALA A 90 -3.44 -3.94 -0.56
N ALA A 91 -4.14 -4.96 -1.09
CA ALA A 91 -5.45 -4.83 -1.71
C ALA A 91 -6.52 -4.42 -0.70
N THR A 92 -6.66 -5.18 0.38
CA THR A 92 -7.78 -5.02 1.32
C THR A 92 -7.66 -3.76 2.18
N TYR A 93 -6.45 -3.30 2.47
CA TYR A 93 -6.21 -2.04 3.19
C TYR A 93 -5.94 -0.84 2.27
N ARG A 94 -5.83 -1.06 0.95
CA ARG A 94 -5.63 -0.02 -0.07
C ARG A 94 -4.42 0.86 0.22
N ARG A 95 -3.29 0.22 0.60
CA ARG A 95 -2.03 0.89 0.92
C ARG A 95 -0.84 -0.04 0.79
N PRO A 96 0.38 0.49 0.58
CA PRO A 96 1.60 -0.29 0.67
C PRO A 96 1.75 -0.98 2.03
N THR A 97 2.25 -2.21 2.05
CA THR A 97 2.48 -2.95 3.31
C THR A 97 3.57 -2.32 4.18
N ARG A 98 4.49 -1.54 3.59
CA ARG A 98 5.45 -0.69 4.31
C ARG A 98 4.78 0.20 5.35
N ALA A 99 3.61 0.74 5.06
CA ALA A 99 2.91 1.64 5.97
C ALA A 99 2.58 0.98 7.32
N PHE A 100 2.37 -0.34 7.34
CA PHE A 100 2.16 -1.08 8.60
C PHE A 100 3.46 -1.26 9.37
N ALA A 101 4.55 -1.61 8.69
CA ALA A 101 5.88 -1.71 9.30
C ALA A 101 6.30 -0.37 9.93
N ASP A 102 6.09 0.73 9.24
CA ASP A 102 6.44 2.07 9.71
C ASP A 102 5.66 2.45 10.98
N VAL A 103 4.35 2.13 11.05
CA VAL A 103 3.55 2.39 12.26
C VAL A 103 4.05 1.57 13.45
N ILE A 104 4.32 0.28 13.24
CA ILE A 104 4.83 -0.61 14.30
C ILE A 104 6.18 -0.12 14.79
N ASN A 105 7.09 0.23 13.89
CA ASN A 105 8.44 0.72 14.22
C ASN A 105 8.42 2.06 14.95
N LYS A 106 7.36 2.87 14.76
CA LYS A 106 7.14 4.14 15.48
C LYS A 106 6.43 3.97 16.83
N GLY A 107 6.28 2.74 17.30
CA GLY A 107 5.68 2.45 18.62
C GLY A 107 4.16 2.20 18.59
N GLY A 108 3.59 1.85 17.43
CA GLY A 108 2.19 1.47 17.29
C GLY A 108 1.97 -0.05 17.11
N PRO A 109 2.32 -0.91 18.11
CA PRO A 109 2.29 -2.37 17.93
C PRO A 109 0.87 -2.92 17.75
N ALA A 110 -0.17 -2.20 18.15
CA ALA A 110 -1.57 -2.58 17.96
C ALA A 110 -1.92 -2.79 16.47
N THR A 111 -1.20 -2.14 15.55
CA THR A 111 -1.38 -2.35 14.11
C THR A 111 -1.15 -3.81 13.71
N ALA A 112 -0.27 -4.53 14.40
CA ALA A 112 0.00 -5.94 14.12
C ALA A 112 -1.18 -6.88 14.48
N THR A 113 -2.13 -6.42 15.29
CA THR A 113 -3.30 -7.22 15.70
C THR A 113 -4.49 -7.08 14.74
N LEU A 114 -4.41 -6.17 13.76
CA LEU A 114 -5.49 -5.99 12.79
C LEU A 114 -5.56 -7.19 11.84
N PRO A 115 -6.76 -7.74 11.56
CA PRO A 115 -6.91 -8.92 10.73
C PRO A 115 -6.31 -8.73 9.33
N GLY A 116 -5.46 -9.66 8.88
CA GLY A 116 -4.90 -9.66 7.53
C GLY A 116 -3.80 -8.62 7.30
N VAL A 117 -3.32 -7.91 8.32
CA VAL A 117 -2.14 -7.04 8.21
C VAL A 117 -0.89 -7.89 7.93
N PHE A 118 -0.09 -7.43 6.98
CA PHE A 118 1.23 -7.97 6.70
C PHE A 118 2.26 -6.82 6.79
N ALA A 119 2.97 -6.73 7.91
CA ALA A 119 3.85 -5.61 8.23
C ALA A 119 5.27 -5.82 7.69
N SER A 120 5.42 -6.09 6.41
CA SER A 120 6.70 -6.20 5.70
C SER A 120 6.58 -5.56 4.32
N PRO A 121 7.52 -4.70 3.90
CA PRO A 121 7.48 -4.06 2.58
C PRO A 121 7.46 -5.08 1.44
N GLY A 122 6.91 -4.71 0.27
CA GLY A 122 6.83 -5.54 -0.93
C GLY A 122 5.39 -5.87 -1.36
N GLY A 123 4.37 -5.42 -0.61
CA GLY A 123 2.97 -5.43 -1.06
C GLY A 123 2.54 -4.04 -1.50
N LEU A 124 2.07 -3.89 -2.75
CA LEU A 124 1.66 -2.60 -3.33
C LEU A 124 0.31 -2.72 -4.02
N PRO A 125 -0.62 -1.75 -3.84
CA PRO A 125 -1.83 -1.67 -4.65
C PRO A 125 -1.51 -1.45 -6.12
N VAL A 126 -2.23 -2.13 -7.00
CA VAL A 126 -2.26 -1.84 -8.45
C VAL A 126 -3.34 -0.79 -8.68
N MET A 127 -2.96 0.33 -9.30
CA MET A 127 -3.83 1.50 -9.45
C MET A 127 -4.14 1.78 -10.92
N VAL A 128 -5.40 2.09 -11.23
CA VAL A 128 -5.83 2.65 -12.51
C VAL A 128 -6.79 3.81 -12.23
N ASP A 129 -6.54 4.96 -12.84
CA ASP A 129 -7.34 6.19 -12.67
C ASP A 129 -7.61 6.55 -11.19
N GLY A 130 -6.58 6.40 -10.35
CA GLY A 130 -6.66 6.70 -8.92
C GLY A 130 -7.46 5.69 -8.08
N LYS A 131 -7.88 4.57 -8.67
CA LYS A 131 -8.63 3.50 -7.99
C LYS A 131 -7.79 2.22 -7.88
N VAL A 132 -7.97 1.50 -6.77
CA VAL A 132 -7.35 0.18 -6.57
C VAL A 132 -8.10 -0.85 -7.39
N ILE A 133 -7.41 -1.54 -8.30
CA ILE A 133 -7.96 -2.64 -9.10
C ILE A 133 -7.49 -4.01 -8.64
N GLY A 134 -6.55 -4.05 -7.70
CA GLY A 134 -5.92 -5.24 -7.15
C GLY A 134 -4.65 -4.87 -6.41
N ALA A 135 -3.79 -5.83 -6.16
CA ALA A 135 -2.47 -5.59 -5.58
C ALA A 135 -1.46 -6.65 -6.00
N ALA A 136 -0.18 -6.28 -5.96
CA ALA A 136 0.93 -7.21 -6.10
C ALA A 136 1.67 -7.38 -4.77
N GLY A 137 2.18 -8.58 -4.52
CA GLY A 137 3.05 -8.90 -3.40
C GLY A 137 4.28 -9.65 -3.86
N VAL A 138 5.43 -9.26 -3.36
CA VAL A 138 6.74 -9.82 -3.69
C VAL A 138 7.43 -10.29 -2.43
N SER A 139 8.07 -11.46 -2.51
CA SER A 139 8.88 -11.99 -1.42
C SER A 139 9.99 -12.90 -1.94
N GLY A 140 11.18 -12.76 -1.37
CA GLY A 140 12.33 -13.60 -1.71
C GLY A 140 13.65 -13.05 -1.23
N VAL A 141 13.71 -11.73 -1.02
CA VAL A 141 14.90 -11.02 -0.59
C VAL A 141 14.57 -10.11 0.61
N THR A 142 15.26 -8.98 0.79
CA THR A 142 14.87 -8.04 1.85
C THR A 142 13.57 -7.32 1.49
N GLY A 143 12.85 -6.83 2.51
CA GLY A 143 11.60 -6.12 2.26
C GLY A 143 11.76 -4.90 1.34
N ASP A 144 12.88 -4.19 1.42
CA ASP A 144 13.17 -3.05 0.55
C ASP A 144 13.40 -3.47 -0.89
N GLN A 145 14.10 -4.58 -1.12
CA GLN A 145 14.34 -5.17 -2.43
C GLN A 145 13.04 -5.75 -3.02
N ASP A 146 12.24 -6.44 -2.21
CA ASP A 146 10.91 -6.93 -2.59
C ASP A 146 10.03 -5.76 -3.08
N GLU A 147 10.04 -4.63 -2.35
CA GLU A 147 9.27 -3.44 -2.74
C GLU A 147 9.84 -2.75 -3.99
N GLN A 148 11.16 -2.75 -4.17
CA GLN A 148 11.78 -2.25 -5.40
C GLN A 148 11.26 -3.02 -6.61
N CYS A 149 11.28 -4.35 -6.55
CA CYS A 149 10.74 -5.19 -7.60
C CYS A 149 9.23 -4.93 -7.82
N ALA A 150 8.46 -4.84 -6.73
CA ALA A 150 7.02 -4.59 -6.82
C ALA A 150 6.70 -3.29 -7.56
N LYS A 151 7.43 -2.21 -7.31
CA LYS A 151 7.27 -0.91 -7.99
C LYS A 151 7.49 -0.96 -9.48
N ALA A 152 8.38 -1.81 -9.96
CA ALA A 152 8.72 -1.92 -11.38
C ALA A 152 7.62 -2.56 -12.24
N GLY A 153 6.68 -3.26 -11.63
CA GLY A 153 5.54 -3.87 -12.33
C GLY A 153 4.27 -3.03 -12.37
N LEU A 154 4.26 -1.83 -11.73
CA LEU A 154 3.05 -1.02 -11.51
C LEU A 154 2.93 0.20 -12.41
#